data_27c6169e754a48592c0f8b0b4cf5193b
#
_entry.id   27c6169e754a48592c0f8b0b4cf5193b
#
_cell.length_a   1.000
_cell.length_b   1.000
_cell.length_c   1.000
_cell.angle_alpha   90.00
_cell.angle_beta   90.00
_cell.angle_gamma   90.00
#
_symmetry.space_group_name_H-M   'P 1'
#
loop_
_entity.id
_entity.type
_entity.pdbx_description
1 polymer ?
#
loop_
_entity_poly.entity_id
_entity_poly.type
_entity_poly.pdbx_seq_one_letter_code
_entity_poly.pdbx_strand_id
1 'polypeptide(L)'
;MPELITHCLVGEKIIEKMDDKKIKSLLEGYRKEFLLGCQGGDLFFFYNYGLFKNKKHIPEFGDRLHVEKVEEFFEEGIKYLKENSSETLFSYFLGYLCHYAADKQIHPFVYKKSHDVSTMHHNIEFMLGKQYLLDTKGEDALNYDMEAPFDFTLSEDISDFYIHIAKKLYSQELSRDIIVKAKKDFCEFKVKTQHPDIQYKLLAKLAKPIVHFDPMALVYKDKNDWQYFTEEEYANFVSDILSAIDYSIKVIKTAYDVVMKNKNLKKYMSFFDGTDFCGNKHR
;
A
#
# COMPACT_ATOMS: atom_id res chain seq x y z
N MET A 1 -0.63 7.45 -3.38
CA MET A 1 -0.30 6.02 -3.15
C MET A 1 0.46 5.53 -4.36
N PRO A 2 1.73 5.12 -4.23
CA PRO A 2 2.36 4.37 -5.30
C PRO A 2 1.45 3.24 -5.74
N GLU A 3 1.37 3.00 -7.05
CA GLU A 3 0.48 2.00 -7.63
C GLU A 3 0.79 0.59 -7.09
N LEU A 4 -0.21 -0.29 -7.04
CA LEU A 4 -0.12 -1.67 -6.57
C LEU A 4 1.17 -2.37 -7.04
N ILE A 5 1.50 -2.22 -8.33
CA ILE A 5 2.69 -2.83 -8.95
C ILE A 5 3.96 -2.33 -8.25
N THR A 6 4.09 -1.03 -8.03
CA THR A 6 5.27 -0.45 -7.36
C THR A 6 5.46 -1.04 -5.97
N HIS A 7 4.40 -1.12 -5.18
CA HIS A 7 4.46 -1.72 -3.84
C HIS A 7 4.82 -3.21 -3.86
N CYS A 8 4.28 -3.97 -4.81
CA CYS A 8 4.65 -5.38 -4.98
C CYS A 8 6.12 -5.53 -5.34
N LEU A 9 6.63 -4.73 -6.30
CA LEU A 9 8.04 -4.77 -6.71
C LEU A 9 8.99 -4.36 -5.58
N VAL A 10 8.63 -3.35 -4.79
CA VAL A 10 9.38 -2.95 -3.59
C VAL A 10 9.42 -4.10 -2.59
N GLY A 11 8.27 -4.72 -2.30
CA GLY A 11 8.18 -5.87 -1.40
C GLY A 11 9.02 -7.05 -1.88
N GLU A 12 8.94 -7.40 -3.15
CA GLU A 12 9.76 -8.47 -3.74
C GLU A 12 11.25 -8.19 -3.63
N LYS A 13 11.66 -6.95 -3.89
CA LYS A 13 13.06 -6.54 -3.80
C LYS A 13 13.59 -6.56 -2.37
N ILE A 14 12.74 -6.27 -1.38
CA ILE A 14 13.06 -6.38 0.05
C ILE A 14 13.30 -7.84 0.42
N ILE A 15 12.43 -8.77 -0.01
CA ILE A 15 12.64 -10.21 0.22
C ILE A 15 13.97 -10.67 -0.40
N GLU A 16 14.23 -10.25 -1.65
CA GLU A 16 15.47 -10.61 -2.35
C GLU A 16 16.71 -10.12 -1.58
N LYS A 17 16.73 -8.85 -1.18
CA LYS A 17 17.86 -8.19 -0.50
C LYS A 17 18.00 -8.55 0.99
N MET A 18 16.98 -9.20 1.60
CA MET A 18 17.03 -9.55 3.02
C MET A 18 18.14 -10.55 3.30
N ASP A 19 19.14 -10.14 4.07
CA ASP A 19 20.32 -10.94 4.43
C ASP A 19 20.13 -11.77 5.72
N ASP A 20 19.21 -11.37 6.63
CA ASP A 20 18.85 -12.16 7.80
C ASP A 20 17.99 -13.37 7.38
N LYS A 21 18.56 -14.57 7.51
CA LYS A 21 17.91 -15.81 7.06
C LYS A 21 16.58 -16.09 7.75
N LYS A 22 16.42 -15.70 9.04
CA LYS A 22 15.18 -15.94 9.79
C LYS A 22 14.08 -15.02 9.30
N ILE A 23 14.40 -13.74 9.11
CA ILE A 23 13.46 -12.78 8.56
C ILE A 23 13.10 -13.15 7.12
N LYS A 24 14.09 -13.49 6.29
CA LYS A 24 13.85 -13.91 4.92
C LYS A 24 12.93 -15.13 4.84
N SER A 25 13.17 -16.14 5.67
CA SER A 25 12.30 -17.33 5.74
C SER A 25 10.88 -17.01 6.17
N LEU A 26 10.68 -16.06 7.11
CA LEU A 26 9.36 -15.57 7.50
C LEU A 26 8.64 -14.88 6.31
N LEU A 27 9.33 -13.96 5.64
CA LEU A 27 8.76 -13.22 4.51
C LEU A 27 8.46 -14.12 3.30
N GLU A 28 9.29 -15.12 3.03
CA GLU A 28 9.06 -16.11 1.98
C GLU A 28 7.92 -17.08 2.33
N GLY A 29 7.85 -17.53 3.58
CA GLY A 29 6.83 -18.44 4.08
C GLY A 29 5.42 -17.82 4.07
N TYR A 30 5.31 -16.51 4.31
CA TYR A 30 4.07 -15.74 4.32
C TYR A 30 4.13 -14.61 3.28
N ARG A 31 4.61 -14.94 2.07
CA ARG A 31 4.86 -13.96 1.01
C ARG A 31 3.60 -13.21 0.59
N LYS A 32 2.45 -13.88 0.51
CA LYS A 32 1.19 -13.25 0.08
C LYS A 32 0.70 -12.24 1.11
N GLU A 33 0.80 -12.56 2.38
CA GLU A 33 0.47 -11.65 3.47
C GLU A 33 1.43 -10.46 3.51
N PHE A 34 2.73 -10.70 3.33
CA PHE A 34 3.72 -9.62 3.23
C PHE A 34 3.41 -8.66 2.08
N LEU A 35 3.14 -9.17 0.88
CA LEU A 35 2.81 -8.35 -0.29
C LEU A 35 1.47 -7.62 -0.12
N LEU A 36 0.49 -8.24 0.56
CA LEU A 36 -0.75 -7.54 0.94
C LEU A 36 -0.44 -6.43 1.96
N GLY A 37 0.43 -6.66 2.92
CA GLY A 37 0.92 -5.65 3.84
C GLY A 37 1.58 -4.47 3.12
N CYS A 38 2.32 -4.73 2.02
CA CYS A 38 2.88 -3.68 1.18
C CYS A 38 1.83 -2.79 0.50
N GLN A 39 0.54 -3.17 0.49
CA GLN A 39 -0.57 -2.31 0.10
C GLN A 39 -1.14 -1.50 1.26
N GLY A 40 -0.74 -1.80 2.50
CA GLY A 40 -1.08 -1.04 3.70
C GLY A 40 -2.57 -0.80 3.90
N GLY A 41 -2.93 0.46 4.13
CA GLY A 41 -4.31 0.92 4.29
C GLY A 41 -5.09 1.11 2.99
N ASP A 42 -4.45 0.96 1.83
CA ASP A 42 -5.01 1.25 0.51
C ASP A 42 -6.25 0.42 0.18
N LEU A 43 -6.29 -0.81 0.68
CA LEU A 43 -7.43 -1.69 0.47
C LEU A 43 -8.75 -1.09 0.93
N PHE A 44 -8.76 -0.18 1.91
CA PHE A 44 -9.98 0.44 2.42
C PHE A 44 -10.56 1.48 1.47
N PHE A 45 -9.77 2.15 0.64
CA PHE A 45 -10.25 3.13 -0.34
C PHE A 45 -11.23 2.54 -1.34
N PHE A 46 -11.11 1.26 -1.63
CA PHE A 46 -11.93 0.56 -2.63
C PHE A 46 -13.14 -0.14 -2.06
N TYR A 47 -13.37 -0.08 -0.73
CA TYR A 47 -14.53 -0.70 -0.11
C TYR A 47 -15.83 -0.19 -0.73
N ASN A 48 -16.67 -1.13 -1.22
CA ASN A 48 -17.91 -0.80 -1.91
C ASN A 48 -17.69 0.26 -3.01
N TYR A 49 -16.62 0.09 -3.81
CA TYR A 49 -16.40 0.97 -4.96
C TYR A 49 -17.60 0.93 -5.91
N GLY A 50 -17.89 2.08 -6.54
CA GLY A 50 -19.01 2.26 -7.45
C GLY A 50 -20.06 3.25 -6.92
N LEU A 51 -20.91 3.68 -7.86
CA LEU A 51 -21.98 4.62 -7.58
C LEU A 51 -23.04 3.99 -6.69
N PHE A 52 -23.61 4.80 -5.79
CA PHE A 52 -24.75 4.44 -4.95
C PHE A 52 -24.54 3.28 -3.95
N LYS A 53 -23.33 2.77 -3.78
CA LYS A 53 -23.03 1.79 -2.74
C LYS A 53 -22.76 2.49 -1.40
N ASN A 54 -23.30 1.90 -0.32
CA ASN A 54 -23.02 2.41 1.03
C ASN A 54 -21.59 2.08 1.44
N LYS A 55 -20.74 3.09 1.49
CA LYS A 55 -19.32 2.97 1.83
C LYS A 55 -19.04 2.90 3.33
N LYS A 56 -20.03 3.21 4.20
CA LYS A 56 -19.94 3.14 5.66
C LYS A 56 -18.72 3.88 6.25
N HIS A 57 -18.26 4.95 5.61
CA HIS A 57 -17.06 5.70 6.00
C HIS A 57 -15.77 4.85 6.07
N ILE A 58 -15.70 3.77 5.29
CA ILE A 58 -14.51 2.91 5.25
C ILE A 58 -13.38 3.52 4.40
N PRO A 59 -13.64 4.17 3.25
CA PRO A 59 -12.60 4.91 2.55
C PRO A 59 -11.97 6.01 3.40
N GLU A 60 -12.78 6.75 4.18
CA GLU A 60 -12.30 7.79 5.11
C GLU A 60 -11.41 7.19 6.22
N PHE A 61 -11.68 5.94 6.63
CA PHE A 61 -10.76 5.23 7.54
C PHE A 61 -9.41 4.95 6.87
N GLY A 62 -9.41 4.60 5.58
CA GLY A 62 -8.19 4.49 4.77
C GLY A 62 -7.38 5.80 4.78
N ASP A 63 -8.05 6.94 4.53
CA ASP A 63 -7.40 8.28 4.59
C ASP A 63 -6.77 8.52 5.98
N ARG A 64 -7.50 8.24 7.04
CA ARG A 64 -7.02 8.45 8.42
C ARG A 64 -5.80 7.59 8.75
N LEU A 65 -5.74 6.35 8.26
CA LEU A 65 -4.57 5.48 8.42
C LEU A 65 -3.30 6.05 7.79
N HIS A 66 -3.43 6.92 6.77
CA HIS A 66 -2.30 7.53 6.07
C HIS A 66 -1.83 8.84 6.70
N VAL A 67 -2.71 9.57 7.39
CA VAL A 67 -2.38 10.92 7.85
C VAL A 67 -2.48 11.12 9.37
N GLU A 68 -3.26 10.27 10.07
CA GLU A 68 -3.48 10.40 11.51
C GLU A 68 -2.71 9.33 12.29
N LYS A 69 -2.09 9.71 13.40
CA LYS A 69 -1.54 8.79 14.41
C LYS A 69 -0.60 7.71 13.85
N VAL A 70 0.23 8.08 12.87
CA VAL A 70 1.13 7.14 12.18
C VAL A 70 2.09 6.46 13.17
N GLU A 71 2.71 7.25 14.06
CA GLU A 71 3.63 6.69 15.06
C GLU A 71 2.90 5.78 16.05
N GLU A 72 1.73 6.20 16.52
CA GLU A 72 0.89 5.41 17.44
C GLU A 72 0.42 4.12 16.78
N PHE A 73 0.11 4.15 15.47
CA PHE A 73 -0.24 2.95 14.72
C PHE A 73 0.89 1.92 14.76
N PHE A 74 2.12 2.34 14.46
CA PHE A 74 3.26 1.43 14.45
C PHE A 74 3.70 1.00 15.85
N GLU A 75 3.58 1.87 16.85
CA GLU A 75 3.84 1.51 18.24
C GLU A 75 2.83 0.49 18.74
N GLU A 76 1.54 0.73 18.50
CA GLU A 76 0.46 -0.18 18.91
C GLU A 76 0.53 -1.51 18.15
N GLY A 77 0.91 -1.48 16.87
CA GLY A 77 1.11 -2.69 16.10
C GLY A 77 2.17 -3.61 16.68
N ILE A 78 3.30 -3.08 17.11
CA ILE A 78 4.33 -3.86 17.82
C ILE A 78 3.81 -4.42 19.16
N LYS A 79 3.05 -3.62 19.92
CA LYS A 79 2.46 -4.09 21.18
C LYS A 79 1.49 -5.24 20.94
N TYR A 80 0.60 -5.09 19.97
CA TYR A 80 -0.36 -6.12 19.59
C TYR A 80 0.32 -7.42 19.14
N LEU A 81 1.37 -7.32 18.31
CA LEU A 81 2.15 -8.48 17.86
C LEU A 81 2.85 -9.22 19.00
N LYS A 82 3.29 -8.53 20.04
CA LYS A 82 3.90 -9.17 21.22
C LYS A 82 2.88 -9.93 22.07
N GLU A 83 1.64 -9.49 22.06
CA GLU A 83 0.53 -10.12 22.80
C GLU A 83 -0.13 -11.24 21.99
N ASN A 84 -0.12 -11.12 20.66
CA ASN A 84 -0.80 -12.03 19.73
C ASN A 84 0.23 -12.61 18.75
N SER A 85 0.93 -13.65 19.15
CA SER A 85 1.97 -14.29 18.35
C SER A 85 1.38 -14.95 17.09
N SER A 86 1.53 -14.32 15.94
CA SER A 86 1.10 -14.81 14.63
C SER A 86 2.13 -14.45 13.57
N GLU A 87 2.74 -15.47 12.95
CA GLU A 87 3.70 -15.24 11.87
C GLU A 87 3.02 -14.63 10.64
N THR A 88 1.77 -15.01 10.36
CA THR A 88 0.93 -14.46 9.31
C THR A 88 0.74 -12.95 9.49
N LEU A 89 0.27 -12.54 10.67
CA LEU A 89 0.10 -11.11 11.00
C LEU A 89 1.44 -10.39 11.04
N PHE A 90 2.48 -11.03 11.56
CA PHE A 90 3.79 -10.40 11.63
C PHE A 90 4.35 -10.12 10.23
N SER A 91 4.28 -11.08 9.32
CA SER A 91 4.70 -10.89 7.93
C SER A 91 3.90 -9.76 7.26
N TYR A 92 2.57 -9.73 7.44
CA TYR A 92 1.70 -8.65 6.99
C TYR A 92 2.13 -7.28 7.52
N PHE A 93 2.37 -7.18 8.82
CA PHE A 93 2.79 -5.93 9.47
C PHE A 93 4.16 -5.44 8.98
N LEU A 94 5.10 -6.36 8.71
CA LEU A 94 6.38 -6.01 8.11
C LEU A 94 6.20 -5.45 6.69
N GLY A 95 5.22 -5.96 5.93
CA GLY A 95 4.80 -5.37 4.66
C GLY A 95 4.24 -3.96 4.82
N TYR A 96 3.44 -3.72 5.86
CA TYR A 96 2.90 -2.38 6.14
C TYR A 96 3.99 -1.34 6.42
N LEU A 97 5.08 -1.74 7.06
CA LEU A 97 6.27 -0.88 7.21
C LEU A 97 6.90 -0.51 5.85
N CYS A 98 6.87 -1.45 4.89
CA CYS A 98 7.36 -1.19 3.53
C CYS A 98 6.45 -0.23 2.77
N HIS A 99 5.13 -0.36 2.93
CA HIS A 99 4.16 0.57 2.40
C HIS A 99 4.44 2.00 2.88
N TYR A 100 4.54 2.18 4.21
CA TYR A 100 4.90 3.48 4.79
C TYR A 100 6.20 4.05 4.22
N ALA A 101 7.24 3.22 4.12
CA ALA A 101 8.54 3.67 3.63
C ALA A 101 8.49 4.13 2.18
N ALA A 102 7.76 3.40 1.32
CA ALA A 102 7.61 3.75 -0.09
C ALA A 102 6.79 5.03 -0.26
N ASP A 103 5.64 5.12 0.40
CA ASP A 103 4.75 6.28 0.35
C ASP A 103 5.45 7.56 0.80
N LYS A 104 6.06 7.52 1.99
CA LYS A 104 6.78 8.65 2.57
C LYS A 104 7.85 9.21 1.63
N GLN A 105 8.53 8.37 0.84
CA GLN A 105 9.59 8.78 -0.07
C GLN A 105 9.03 9.30 -1.42
N ILE A 106 8.00 8.67 -1.94
CA ILE A 106 7.52 8.89 -3.30
C ILE A 106 6.46 10.00 -3.37
N HIS A 107 5.56 10.08 -2.40
CA HIS A 107 4.45 11.04 -2.41
C HIS A 107 4.86 12.52 -2.51
N PRO A 108 5.94 13.01 -1.88
CA PRO A 108 6.34 14.41 -2.04
C PRO A 108 6.57 14.81 -3.51
N PHE A 109 7.13 13.91 -4.32
CA PHE A 109 7.28 14.12 -5.76
C PHE A 109 5.92 14.09 -6.47
N VAL A 110 5.09 13.08 -6.19
CA VAL A 110 3.80 12.89 -6.85
C VAL A 110 2.84 14.05 -6.56
N TYR A 111 2.73 14.49 -5.31
CA TYR A 111 1.90 15.65 -4.93
C TYR A 111 2.39 16.93 -5.60
N LYS A 112 3.69 17.20 -5.54
CA LYS A 112 4.26 18.37 -6.24
C LYS A 112 3.94 18.37 -7.73
N LYS A 113 4.01 17.22 -8.38
CA LYS A 113 3.81 17.07 -9.82
C LYS A 113 2.34 17.08 -10.23
N SER A 114 1.46 16.55 -9.39
CA SER A 114 0.02 16.48 -9.64
C SER A 114 -0.72 17.78 -9.32
N HIS A 115 -0.06 18.72 -8.62
CA HIS A 115 -0.71 19.94 -8.11
C HIS A 115 -2.01 19.63 -7.35
N ASP A 116 -2.00 18.56 -6.53
CA ASP A 116 -3.14 18.06 -5.76
C ASP A 116 -4.37 17.63 -6.60
N VAL A 117 -4.20 17.48 -7.91
CA VAL A 117 -5.25 16.95 -8.79
C VAL A 117 -5.25 15.41 -8.72
N SER A 118 -6.26 14.85 -8.09
CA SER A 118 -6.38 13.40 -7.82
C SER A 118 -6.19 12.52 -9.06
N THR A 119 -6.80 12.88 -10.21
CA THR A 119 -6.64 12.10 -11.45
C THR A 119 -5.21 12.17 -12.01
N MET A 120 -4.54 13.31 -11.87
CA MET A 120 -3.14 13.48 -12.27
C MET A 120 -2.22 12.67 -11.34
N HIS A 121 -2.48 12.71 -10.04
CA HIS A 121 -1.79 11.92 -9.03
C HIS A 121 -1.76 10.42 -9.42
N HIS A 122 -2.94 9.82 -9.63
CA HIS A 122 -3.04 8.41 -10.03
C HIS A 122 -2.33 8.11 -11.37
N ASN A 123 -2.44 9.01 -12.36
CA ASN A 123 -1.76 8.81 -13.64
C ASN A 123 -0.24 8.81 -13.50
N ILE A 124 0.32 9.72 -12.69
CA ILE A 124 1.78 9.78 -12.44
C ILE A 124 2.24 8.49 -11.78
N GLU A 125 1.59 8.07 -10.71
CA GLU A 125 1.95 6.85 -9.98
C GLU A 125 1.88 5.61 -10.86
N PHE A 126 0.79 5.50 -11.61
CA PHE A 126 0.60 4.40 -12.54
C PHE A 126 1.71 4.35 -13.60
N MET A 127 2.04 5.47 -14.23
CA MET A 127 3.05 5.52 -15.27
C MET A 127 4.46 5.26 -14.74
N LEU A 128 4.77 5.74 -13.53
CA LEU A 128 6.02 5.43 -12.83
C LEU A 128 6.14 3.93 -12.53
N GLY A 129 5.08 3.33 -11.98
CA GLY A 129 5.03 1.90 -11.68
C GLY A 129 5.13 1.04 -12.94
N LYS A 130 4.45 1.42 -14.01
CA LYS A 130 4.53 0.75 -15.32
C LYS A 130 5.97 0.75 -15.86
N GLN A 131 6.62 1.92 -15.86
CA GLN A 131 8.00 2.02 -16.33
C GLN A 131 8.96 1.22 -15.45
N TYR A 132 8.76 1.27 -14.13
CA TYR A 132 9.58 0.53 -13.18
C TYR A 132 9.45 -1.00 -13.34
N LEU A 133 8.24 -1.49 -13.63
CA LEU A 133 8.01 -2.90 -13.95
C LEU A 133 8.74 -3.29 -15.23
N LEU A 134 8.62 -2.47 -16.27
CA LEU A 134 9.29 -2.72 -17.56
C LEU A 134 10.82 -2.79 -17.39
N ASP A 135 11.40 -1.86 -16.64
CA ASP A 135 12.86 -1.79 -16.44
C ASP A 135 13.37 -2.93 -15.53
N THR A 136 12.59 -3.37 -14.57
CA THR A 136 13.04 -4.37 -13.58
C THR A 136 12.74 -5.80 -13.99
N LYS A 137 11.64 -6.04 -14.74
CA LYS A 137 11.19 -7.38 -15.14
C LYS A 137 11.04 -7.56 -16.65
N GLY A 138 11.12 -6.49 -17.44
CA GLY A 138 10.84 -6.55 -18.89
C GLY A 138 9.37 -6.84 -19.21
N GLU A 139 8.46 -6.57 -18.28
CA GLU A 139 7.04 -6.92 -18.36
C GLU A 139 6.17 -5.67 -18.52
N ASP A 140 5.14 -5.75 -19.36
CA ASP A 140 4.15 -4.68 -19.48
C ASP A 140 3.10 -4.79 -18.37
N ALA A 141 2.71 -3.66 -17.80
CA ALA A 141 1.73 -3.59 -16.72
C ALA A 141 0.34 -4.17 -17.10
N LEU A 142 0.00 -4.19 -18.39
CA LEU A 142 -1.22 -4.84 -18.87
C LEU A 142 -1.16 -6.37 -18.79
N ASN A 143 0.04 -6.95 -18.75
CA ASN A 143 0.24 -8.40 -18.64
C ASN A 143 0.56 -8.84 -17.19
N TYR A 144 0.80 -7.87 -16.29
CA TYR A 144 1.09 -8.19 -14.90
C TYR A 144 -0.13 -8.83 -14.23
N ASP A 145 0.09 -9.97 -13.56
CA ASP A 145 -0.98 -10.62 -12.81
C ASP A 145 -1.27 -9.88 -11.50
N MET A 146 -2.31 -9.03 -11.53
CA MET A 146 -2.74 -8.21 -10.38
C MET A 146 -3.38 -9.04 -9.27
N GLU A 147 -3.86 -10.25 -9.59
CA GLU A 147 -4.63 -11.09 -8.66
C GLU A 147 -3.73 -12.06 -7.91
N ALA A 148 -2.77 -12.69 -8.59
CA ALA A 148 -1.95 -13.75 -8.03
C ALA A 148 -1.29 -13.44 -6.68
N PRO A 149 -0.75 -12.22 -6.43
CA PRO A 149 -0.16 -11.88 -5.13
C PRO A 149 -1.18 -11.91 -3.99
N PHE A 150 -2.47 -11.75 -4.28
CA PHE A 150 -3.53 -11.57 -3.30
C PHE A 150 -4.60 -12.69 -3.34
N ASP A 151 -4.40 -13.71 -4.18
CA ASP A 151 -5.30 -14.88 -4.24
C ASP A 151 -5.03 -15.81 -3.03
N PHE A 152 -5.62 -15.43 -1.90
CA PHE A 152 -5.65 -16.22 -0.66
C PHE A 152 -6.78 -15.72 0.26
N THR A 153 -7.21 -16.58 1.17
CA THR A 153 -8.18 -16.21 2.20
C THR A 153 -7.49 -15.37 3.27
N LEU A 154 -8.00 -14.16 3.54
CA LEU A 154 -7.44 -13.28 4.56
C LEU A 154 -7.53 -13.96 5.94
N SER A 155 -6.40 -13.98 6.64
CA SER A 155 -6.31 -14.51 8.00
C SER A 155 -7.18 -13.70 8.98
N GLU A 156 -7.79 -14.39 9.93
CA GLU A 156 -8.54 -13.75 11.03
C GLU A 156 -7.63 -12.83 11.85
N ASP A 157 -6.37 -13.19 12.06
CA ASP A 157 -5.40 -12.40 12.82
C ASP A 157 -5.21 -11.01 12.23
N ILE A 158 -5.14 -10.89 10.89
CA ILE A 158 -5.03 -9.61 10.20
C ILE A 158 -6.33 -8.79 10.38
N SER A 159 -7.47 -9.46 10.32
CA SER A 159 -8.76 -8.79 10.52
C SER A 159 -8.90 -8.29 11.97
N ASP A 160 -8.55 -9.12 12.94
CA ASP A 160 -8.61 -8.75 14.37
C ASP A 160 -7.64 -7.63 14.71
N PHE A 161 -6.47 -7.60 14.10
CA PHE A 161 -5.54 -6.49 14.21
C PHE A 161 -6.18 -5.16 13.74
N TYR A 162 -6.83 -5.13 12.58
CA TYR A 162 -7.50 -3.92 12.13
C TYR A 162 -8.69 -3.52 13.01
N ILE A 163 -9.46 -4.47 13.50
CA ILE A 163 -10.56 -4.20 14.47
C ILE A 163 -9.99 -3.55 15.73
N HIS A 164 -8.89 -4.09 16.27
CA HIS A 164 -8.21 -3.54 17.44
C HIS A 164 -7.71 -2.11 17.19
N ILE A 165 -6.95 -1.89 16.10
CA ILE A 165 -6.40 -0.59 15.72
C ILE A 165 -7.50 0.44 15.49
N ALA A 166 -8.54 0.10 14.74
CA ALA A 166 -9.65 1.01 14.43
C ALA A 166 -10.36 1.47 15.70
N LYS A 167 -10.64 0.54 16.61
CA LYS A 167 -11.30 0.85 17.88
C LYS A 167 -10.39 1.67 18.80
N LYS A 168 -9.13 1.26 18.97
CA LYS A 168 -8.22 1.86 19.95
C LYS A 168 -7.73 3.24 19.56
N LEU A 169 -7.35 3.43 18.30
CA LEU A 169 -6.73 4.68 17.88
C LEU A 169 -7.72 5.63 17.20
N TYR A 170 -8.72 5.11 16.51
CA TYR A 170 -9.58 5.91 15.64
C TYR A 170 -11.03 5.97 16.10
N SER A 171 -11.43 5.29 17.19
CA SER A 171 -12.82 5.19 17.66
C SER A 171 -13.77 4.73 16.57
N GLN A 172 -13.28 3.86 15.67
CA GLN A 172 -13.98 3.32 14.52
C GLN A 172 -14.38 1.86 14.79
N GLU A 173 -15.64 1.53 14.54
CA GLU A 173 -16.11 0.15 14.60
C GLU A 173 -15.92 -0.54 13.25
N LEU A 174 -15.18 -1.64 13.23
CA LEU A 174 -15.00 -2.51 12.06
C LEU A 174 -15.47 -3.93 12.41
N SER A 175 -15.81 -4.70 11.38
CA SER A 175 -16.03 -6.14 11.48
C SER A 175 -15.10 -6.89 10.52
N ARG A 176 -14.88 -8.18 10.77
CA ARG A 176 -14.08 -9.04 9.88
C ARG A 176 -14.63 -9.01 8.44
N ASP A 177 -15.97 -9.05 8.27
CA ASP A 177 -16.61 -9.00 6.95
C ASP A 177 -16.25 -7.72 6.17
N ILE A 178 -16.16 -6.58 6.86
CA ILE A 178 -15.76 -5.31 6.24
C ILE A 178 -14.33 -5.40 5.70
N ILE A 179 -13.41 -5.95 6.49
CA ILE A 179 -11.99 -6.04 6.14
C ILE A 179 -11.76 -7.05 5.00
N VAL A 180 -12.39 -8.23 5.09
CA VAL A 180 -12.36 -9.24 4.04
C VAL A 180 -12.92 -8.67 2.73
N LYS A 181 -14.04 -7.94 2.83
CA LYS A 181 -14.65 -7.28 1.68
C LYS A 181 -13.77 -6.17 1.11
N ALA A 182 -13.12 -5.36 1.95
CA ALA A 182 -12.20 -4.31 1.49
C ALA A 182 -11.06 -4.90 0.65
N LYS A 183 -10.43 -5.99 1.12
CA LYS A 183 -9.41 -6.73 0.34
C LYS A 183 -9.98 -7.22 -1.00
N LYS A 184 -11.17 -7.85 -0.98
CA LYS A 184 -11.82 -8.36 -2.19
C LYS A 184 -12.11 -7.23 -3.19
N ASP A 185 -12.73 -6.15 -2.73
CA ASP A 185 -13.09 -5.00 -3.55
C ASP A 185 -11.83 -4.32 -4.15
N PHE A 186 -10.74 -4.26 -3.38
CA PHE A 186 -9.44 -3.78 -3.85
C PHE A 186 -8.92 -4.61 -5.03
N CYS A 187 -8.84 -5.94 -4.88
CA CYS A 187 -8.37 -6.82 -5.95
C CYS A 187 -9.26 -6.72 -7.20
N GLU A 188 -10.58 -6.81 -7.02
CA GLU A 188 -11.53 -6.70 -8.14
C GLU A 188 -11.42 -5.37 -8.88
N PHE A 189 -11.22 -4.26 -8.14
CA PHE A 189 -11.08 -2.94 -8.75
C PHE A 189 -9.80 -2.86 -9.60
N LYS A 190 -8.67 -3.37 -9.09
CA LYS A 190 -7.39 -3.35 -9.82
C LYS A 190 -7.45 -4.16 -11.10
N VAL A 191 -8.01 -5.37 -11.07
CA VAL A 191 -8.23 -6.20 -12.27
C VAL A 191 -9.16 -5.50 -13.28
N LYS A 192 -10.25 -4.90 -12.81
CA LYS A 192 -11.20 -4.18 -13.69
C LYS A 192 -10.59 -2.93 -14.33
N THR A 193 -9.71 -2.23 -13.64
CA THR A 193 -9.04 -1.05 -14.21
C THR A 193 -7.90 -1.42 -15.14
N GLN A 194 -7.29 -2.58 -14.96
CA GLN A 194 -6.31 -3.13 -15.89
C GLN A 194 -6.96 -3.56 -17.22
N HIS A 195 -8.09 -4.27 -17.15
CA HIS A 195 -8.82 -4.78 -18.32
C HIS A 195 -10.30 -4.36 -18.28
N PRO A 196 -10.59 -3.06 -18.54
CA PRO A 196 -11.96 -2.55 -18.43
C PRO A 196 -12.87 -3.15 -19.50
N ASP A 197 -13.91 -3.83 -19.05
CA ASP A 197 -14.98 -4.32 -19.91
C ASP A 197 -15.90 -3.18 -20.42
N ILE A 198 -16.84 -3.54 -21.31
CA ILE A 198 -17.79 -2.58 -21.89
C ILE A 198 -18.67 -1.97 -20.80
N GLN A 199 -19.05 -2.78 -19.78
CA GLN A 199 -19.90 -2.29 -18.69
C GLN A 199 -19.16 -1.26 -17.84
N TYR A 200 -17.88 -1.51 -17.50
CA TYR A 200 -17.05 -0.52 -16.78
C TYR A 200 -16.95 0.78 -17.58
N LYS A 201 -16.64 0.71 -18.90
CA LYS A 201 -16.49 1.88 -19.77
C LYS A 201 -17.79 2.70 -19.86
N LEU A 202 -18.94 2.03 -19.93
CA LEU A 202 -20.25 2.70 -19.96
C LEU A 202 -20.57 3.36 -18.61
N LEU A 203 -20.38 2.64 -17.51
CA LEU A 203 -20.58 3.17 -16.15
C LEU A 203 -19.65 4.33 -15.86
N ALA A 204 -18.39 4.26 -16.26
CA ALA A 204 -17.42 5.34 -16.11
C ALA A 204 -17.88 6.62 -16.82
N LYS A 205 -18.39 6.53 -18.04
CA LYS A 205 -18.96 7.67 -18.77
C LYS A 205 -20.17 8.28 -18.05
N LEU A 206 -21.07 7.45 -17.53
CA LEU A 206 -22.26 7.90 -16.81
C LEU A 206 -21.91 8.49 -15.43
N ALA A 207 -20.86 7.97 -14.79
CA ALA A 207 -20.39 8.45 -13.50
C ALA A 207 -19.67 9.78 -13.55
N LYS A 208 -18.94 10.06 -14.63
CA LYS A 208 -18.09 11.25 -14.78
C LYS A 208 -18.75 12.58 -14.34
N PRO A 209 -19.98 12.91 -14.72
CA PRO A 209 -20.63 14.15 -14.29
C PRO A 209 -21.06 14.14 -12.82
N ILE A 210 -21.08 12.96 -12.16
CA ILE A 210 -21.57 12.79 -10.79
C ILE A 210 -20.42 12.80 -9.78
N VAL A 211 -19.31 12.14 -10.13
CA VAL A 211 -18.17 11.94 -9.20
C VAL A 211 -17.10 13.04 -9.31
N HIS A 212 -17.31 14.06 -10.13
CA HIS A 212 -16.41 15.20 -10.33
C HIS A 212 -14.97 14.84 -10.75
N PHE A 213 -14.73 13.62 -11.21
CA PHE A 213 -13.49 13.19 -11.83
C PHE A 213 -13.78 12.22 -12.98
N ASP A 214 -12.78 11.90 -13.79
CA ASP A 214 -12.94 10.94 -14.88
C ASP A 214 -12.53 9.54 -14.44
N PRO A 215 -13.49 8.60 -14.20
CA PRO A 215 -13.15 7.23 -13.79
C PRO A 215 -12.31 6.48 -14.83
N MET A 216 -12.33 6.92 -16.11
CA MET A 216 -11.45 6.37 -17.15
C MET A 216 -9.97 6.76 -16.96
N ALA A 217 -9.69 7.77 -16.13
CA ALA A 217 -8.31 8.11 -15.76
C ALA A 217 -7.65 7.05 -14.85
N LEU A 218 -8.47 6.20 -14.20
CA LEU A 218 -8.01 5.09 -13.36
C LEU A 218 -7.71 3.82 -14.16
N VAL A 219 -8.02 3.81 -15.47
CA VAL A 219 -7.79 2.67 -16.36
C VAL A 219 -6.33 2.67 -16.81
N TYR A 220 -5.72 1.51 -16.77
CA TYR A 220 -4.37 1.26 -17.26
C TYR A 220 -4.27 1.58 -18.76
N LYS A 221 -3.26 2.35 -19.14
CA LYS A 221 -3.06 2.80 -20.53
C LYS A 221 -1.91 2.02 -21.18
N ASP A 222 -2.11 1.67 -22.43
CA ASP A 222 -1.12 0.92 -23.21
C ASP A 222 0.15 1.74 -23.54
N LYS A 223 0.03 3.05 -23.66
CA LYS A 223 1.15 3.90 -24.08
C LYS A 223 2.06 4.28 -22.91
N ASN A 224 3.36 4.13 -23.11
CA ASN A 224 4.38 4.81 -22.31
C ASN A 224 4.31 6.31 -22.62
N ASP A 225 3.74 7.07 -21.71
CA ASP A 225 3.44 8.47 -21.92
C ASP A 225 4.33 9.32 -21.01
N TRP A 226 5.57 9.59 -21.49
CA TRP A 226 6.56 10.44 -20.82
C TRP A 226 6.07 11.89 -20.59
N GLN A 227 4.86 12.24 -21.00
CA GLN A 227 4.26 13.53 -20.68
C GLN A 227 4.08 13.78 -19.17
N TYR A 228 4.06 12.71 -18.36
CA TYR A 228 3.85 12.80 -16.91
C TYR A 228 5.13 13.07 -16.12
N PHE A 229 6.30 12.72 -16.64
CA PHE A 229 7.60 12.93 -16.00
C PHE A 229 8.73 12.87 -17.02
N THR A 230 9.87 13.49 -16.68
CA THR A 230 11.10 13.43 -17.48
C THR A 230 11.93 12.21 -17.10
N GLU A 231 12.96 11.89 -17.89
CA GLU A 231 13.94 10.84 -17.56
C GLU A 231 14.66 11.13 -16.22
N GLU A 232 14.99 12.39 -15.94
CA GLU A 232 15.60 12.80 -14.68
C GLU A 232 14.65 12.59 -13.50
N GLU A 233 13.38 12.97 -13.64
CA GLU A 233 12.35 12.74 -12.63
C GLU A 233 12.13 11.24 -12.36
N TYR A 234 12.17 10.42 -13.41
CA TYR A 234 12.09 8.97 -13.26
C TYR A 234 13.34 8.39 -12.56
N ALA A 235 14.54 8.86 -12.90
CA ALA A 235 15.75 8.45 -12.21
C ALA A 235 15.72 8.80 -10.70
N ASN A 236 15.17 9.97 -10.35
CA ASN A 236 14.95 10.36 -8.96
C ASN A 236 13.94 9.43 -8.27
N PHE A 237 12.82 9.10 -8.92
CA PHE A 237 11.85 8.13 -8.41
C PHE A 237 12.49 6.75 -8.14
N VAL A 238 13.34 6.25 -9.04
CA VAL A 238 14.07 4.99 -8.82
C VAL A 238 15.01 5.10 -7.62
N SER A 239 15.68 6.23 -7.45
CA SER A 239 16.52 6.51 -6.28
C SER A 239 15.71 6.51 -4.97
N ASP A 240 14.52 7.11 -4.99
CA ASP A 240 13.61 7.14 -3.84
C ASP A 240 13.11 5.73 -3.48
N ILE A 241 12.80 4.89 -4.49
CA ILE A 241 12.48 3.47 -4.27
C ILE A 241 13.64 2.73 -3.60
N LEU A 242 14.87 2.91 -4.08
CA LEU A 242 16.03 2.25 -3.48
C LEU A 242 16.24 2.69 -2.03
N SER A 243 16.04 3.97 -1.75
CA SER A 243 16.09 4.53 -0.40
C SER A 243 15.00 3.95 0.51
N ALA A 244 13.78 3.80 -0.02
CA ALA A 244 12.66 3.18 0.69
C ALA A 244 12.94 1.70 1.01
N ILE A 245 13.54 0.95 0.07
CA ILE A 245 13.93 -0.44 0.27
C ILE A 245 14.98 -0.57 1.40
N ASP A 246 16.03 0.26 1.35
CA ASP A 246 17.09 0.23 2.36
C ASP A 246 16.58 0.66 3.75
N TYR A 247 15.67 1.63 3.80
CA TYR A 247 14.97 2.02 5.03
C TYR A 247 14.11 0.87 5.55
N SER A 248 13.30 0.25 4.68
CA SER A 248 12.42 -0.87 5.04
C SER A 248 13.21 -2.04 5.64
N ILE A 249 14.34 -2.43 5.04
CA ILE A 249 15.17 -3.51 5.56
C ILE A 249 15.66 -3.20 6.99
N LYS A 250 16.03 -1.96 7.26
CA LYS A 250 16.50 -1.53 8.61
C LYS A 250 15.37 -1.57 9.63
N VAL A 251 14.20 -1.03 9.29
CA VAL A 251 13.06 -1.00 10.21
C VAL A 251 12.49 -2.39 10.45
N ILE A 252 12.41 -3.25 9.41
CA ILE A 252 12.00 -4.65 9.52
C ILE A 252 12.89 -5.42 10.49
N LYS A 253 14.23 -5.34 10.33
CA LYS A 253 15.18 -5.99 11.24
C LYS A 253 14.99 -5.53 12.67
N THR A 254 14.74 -4.23 12.86
CA THR A 254 14.54 -3.68 14.19
C THR A 254 13.19 -4.11 14.78
N ALA A 255 12.11 -4.11 14.00
CA ALA A 255 10.81 -4.63 14.41
C ALA A 255 10.89 -6.11 14.80
N TYR A 256 11.58 -6.93 13.98
CA TYR A 256 11.82 -8.34 14.28
C TYR A 256 12.57 -8.53 15.62
N ASP A 257 13.60 -7.75 15.85
CA ASP A 257 14.36 -7.79 17.10
C ASP A 257 13.49 -7.40 18.33
N VAL A 258 12.59 -6.42 18.17
CA VAL A 258 11.69 -5.99 19.26
C VAL A 258 10.65 -7.07 19.56
N VAL A 259 10.04 -7.65 18.53
CA VAL A 259 8.97 -8.65 18.68
C VAL A 259 9.57 -10.00 19.13
N MET A 260 10.56 -10.51 18.41
CA MET A 260 11.06 -11.88 18.59
C MET A 260 12.16 -12.01 19.64
N LYS A 261 12.91 -10.93 19.90
CA LYS A 261 14.05 -10.94 20.84
C LYS A 261 13.83 -9.99 22.02
N ASN A 262 12.62 -9.44 22.16
CA ASN A 262 12.24 -8.51 23.21
C ASN A 262 13.20 -7.32 23.40
N LYS A 263 13.77 -6.81 22.30
CA LYS A 263 14.65 -5.63 22.34
C LYS A 263 13.87 -4.34 22.58
N ASN A 264 14.61 -3.26 22.84
CA ASN A 264 14.07 -1.98 23.22
C ASN A 264 13.24 -1.34 22.08
N LEU A 265 11.99 -1.02 22.36
CA LEU A 265 11.04 -0.37 21.46
C LEU A 265 11.51 1.02 21.01
N LYS A 266 12.27 1.75 21.83
CA LYS A 266 12.77 3.11 21.48
C LYS A 266 13.57 3.13 20.20
N LYS A 267 14.40 2.10 19.94
CA LYS A 267 15.17 2.00 18.70
C LYS A 267 14.27 1.83 17.47
N TYR A 268 13.19 1.07 17.61
CA TYR A 268 12.20 0.94 16.53
C TYR A 268 11.44 2.25 16.32
N MET A 269 10.97 2.87 17.39
CA MET A 269 10.24 4.15 17.30
C MET A 269 11.09 5.28 16.73
N SER A 270 12.44 5.23 16.82
CA SER A 270 13.32 6.24 16.23
C SER A 270 13.36 6.26 14.70
N PHE A 271 12.72 5.29 14.04
CA PHE A 271 12.51 5.31 12.58
C PHE A 271 11.36 6.25 12.17
N PHE A 272 10.47 6.59 13.11
CA PHE A 272 9.34 7.47 12.86
C PHE A 272 9.66 8.87 13.39
N ASP A 273 9.50 9.88 12.56
CA ASP A 273 9.93 11.26 12.82
C ASP A 273 8.79 12.27 12.70
N GLY A 274 7.54 11.81 12.91
CA GLY A 274 6.34 12.61 12.76
C GLY A 274 5.91 12.82 11.31
N THR A 275 6.52 12.11 10.36
CA THR A 275 6.14 12.21 8.95
C THR A 275 5.05 11.18 8.63
N ASP A 276 3.97 11.63 7.97
CA ASP A 276 2.89 10.77 7.49
C ASP A 276 3.24 10.07 6.16
N PHE A 277 2.30 9.28 5.62
CA PHE A 277 2.48 8.59 4.34
C PHE A 277 2.49 9.55 3.14
N CYS A 278 2.00 10.78 3.30
CA CYS A 278 2.05 11.81 2.28
C CYS A 278 3.38 12.60 2.29
N GLY A 279 4.27 12.30 3.23
CA GLY A 279 5.53 13.01 3.41
C GLY A 279 5.41 14.31 4.21
N ASN A 280 4.23 14.59 4.82
CA ASN A 280 4.03 15.78 5.64
C ASN A 280 4.49 15.52 7.08
N LYS A 281 5.17 16.49 7.69
CA LYS A 281 5.52 16.45 9.11
C LYS A 281 4.40 16.99 9.98
N HIS A 282 3.92 16.15 10.87
CA HIS A 282 3.03 16.53 11.96
C HIS A 282 3.90 16.85 13.20
N ARG A 283 3.75 18.05 13.73
CA ARG A 283 4.46 18.53 14.94
C ARG A 283 3.72 18.12 16.21
#